data_c9ebb527d9204a554976c92587fc3405
#
_entry.id   c9ebb527d9204a554976c92587fc3405
#
_cell.length_a   1.000
_cell.length_b   1.000
_cell.length_c   1.000
_cell.angle_alpha   90.00
_cell.angle_beta   90.00
_cell.angle_gamma   90.00
#
_symmetry.space_group_name_H-M   'P 1'
#
loop_
_entity.id
_entity.type
_entity.pdbx_description
1 polymer ?
#
loop_
_entity_poly.entity_id
_entity_poly.type
_entity_poly.pdbx_seq_one_letter_code
_entity_poly.pdbx_strand_id
1 'polypeptide(L)'
;MRNMKTICAIRDVFRAMTNFEASFEQVYQITLNEAMILCALKCSSERMTATNLSKQTDLSPSHTSKMLRILEEKGLIVRTLGSED
;
A
#
# COMPACT_ATOMS: atom_id res chain seq x y z
N MET A 1 7.67 31.64 15.47
CA MET A 1 6.54 30.79 15.14
C MET A 1 5.98 30.18 16.40
N ARG A 2 4.67 30.23 16.50
CA ARG A 2 4.00 29.82 17.73
C ARG A 2 4.02 28.33 18.02
N ASN A 3 4.02 27.50 16.98
CA ASN A 3 3.81 26.06 17.15
C ASN A 3 5.02 25.25 16.75
N MET A 4 6.21 25.74 17.11
CA MET A 4 7.44 25.03 16.76
C MET A 4 7.47 23.64 17.39
N LYS A 5 6.97 23.49 18.62
CA LYS A 5 6.92 22.17 19.25
C LYS A 5 6.07 21.21 18.47
N THR A 6 4.90 21.68 17.99
CA THR A 6 4.00 20.84 17.21
C THR A 6 4.63 20.46 15.88
N ILE A 7 5.27 21.44 15.22
CA ILE A 7 5.92 21.18 13.94
C ILE A 7 7.03 20.16 14.11
N CYS A 8 7.84 20.30 15.18
CA CYS A 8 8.91 19.35 15.42
C CYS A 8 8.38 17.96 15.76
N ALA A 9 7.28 17.90 16.50
CA ALA A 9 6.65 16.60 16.79
C ALA A 9 6.17 15.92 15.52
N ILE A 10 5.57 16.69 14.60
CA ILE A 10 5.13 16.15 13.32
C ILE A 10 6.31 15.62 12.53
N ARG A 11 7.41 16.37 12.51
CA ARG A 11 8.62 15.92 11.84
C ARG A 11 9.12 14.60 12.42
N ASP A 12 9.09 14.48 13.74
CA ASP A 12 9.57 13.26 14.39
C ASP A 12 8.69 12.07 14.05
N VAL A 13 7.38 12.26 14.00
CA VAL A 13 6.45 11.20 13.59
C VAL A 13 6.72 10.81 12.14
N PHE A 14 6.90 11.80 11.26
CA PHE A 14 7.18 11.52 9.86
C PHE A 14 8.45 10.71 9.70
N ARG A 15 9.51 11.08 10.42
CA ARG A 15 10.78 10.35 10.36
C ARG A 15 10.64 8.94 10.88
N ALA A 16 9.87 8.75 11.97
CA ALA A 16 9.63 7.43 12.52
C ALA A 16 8.90 6.54 11.51
N MET A 17 7.91 7.10 10.82
CA MET A 17 7.19 6.35 9.80
C MET A 17 8.08 5.99 8.62
N THR A 18 8.92 6.92 8.18
CA THR A 18 9.85 6.66 7.08
C THR A 18 10.82 5.55 7.45
N ASN A 19 11.35 5.59 8.68
CA ASN A 19 12.24 4.54 9.15
C ASN A 19 11.54 3.20 9.26
N PHE A 20 10.28 3.22 9.72
CA PHE A 20 9.50 2.00 9.80
C PHE A 20 9.26 1.39 8.43
N GLU A 21 8.93 2.22 7.44
CA GLU A 21 8.74 1.74 6.08
C GLU A 21 9.99 1.05 5.54
N ALA A 22 11.14 1.66 5.75
CA ALA A 22 12.39 1.08 5.28
C ALA A 22 12.68 -0.26 5.95
N SER A 23 12.47 -0.33 7.27
CA SER A 23 12.67 -1.58 8.01
C SER A 23 11.68 -2.65 7.59
N PHE A 24 10.43 -2.25 7.38
CA PHE A 24 9.38 -3.19 6.95
C PHE A 24 9.73 -3.79 5.60
N GLU A 25 10.14 -2.96 4.65
CA GLU A 25 10.49 -3.45 3.32
C GLU A 25 11.69 -4.38 3.38
N GLN A 26 12.66 -4.07 4.24
CA GLN A 26 13.84 -4.88 4.39
C GLN A 26 13.51 -6.28 4.92
N VAL A 27 12.56 -6.36 5.85
CA VAL A 27 12.19 -7.63 6.47
C VAL A 27 11.25 -8.44 5.58
N TYR A 28 10.24 -7.80 5.01
CA TYR A 28 9.18 -8.50 4.28
C TYR A 28 9.35 -8.44 2.77
N GLN A 29 10.22 -7.57 2.28
CA GLN A 29 10.52 -7.40 0.85
C GLN A 29 9.31 -6.94 0.05
N ILE A 30 8.40 -6.25 0.71
CA ILE A 30 7.31 -5.54 0.09
C ILE A 30 7.18 -4.18 0.77
N THR A 31 6.62 -3.22 0.07
CA THR A 31 6.38 -1.89 0.63
C THR A 31 5.13 -1.89 1.50
N LEU A 32 4.96 -0.85 2.32
CA LEU A 32 3.74 -0.72 3.10
C LEU A 32 2.50 -0.58 2.22
N ASN A 33 2.62 0.13 1.09
CA ASN A 33 1.50 0.25 0.17
C ASN A 33 1.12 -1.11 -0.42
N GLU A 34 2.12 -1.92 -0.75
CA GLU A 34 1.86 -3.28 -1.22
C GLU A 34 1.18 -4.12 -0.14
N ALA A 35 1.63 -3.96 1.10
CA ALA A 35 1.00 -4.67 2.21
C ALA A 35 -0.45 -4.25 2.41
N MET A 36 -0.75 -2.97 2.23
CA MET A 36 -2.13 -2.49 2.34
C MET A 36 -3.03 -3.12 1.28
N ILE A 37 -2.51 -3.27 0.08
CA ILE A 37 -3.26 -3.94 -0.99
C ILE A 37 -3.50 -5.40 -0.63
N LEU A 38 -2.48 -6.09 -0.13
CA LEU A 38 -2.64 -7.48 0.29
C LEU A 38 -3.68 -7.62 1.39
N CYS A 39 -3.68 -6.71 2.35
CA CYS A 39 -4.66 -6.71 3.42
C CYS A 39 -6.08 -6.50 2.88
N ALA A 40 -6.23 -5.57 1.94
CA ALA A 40 -7.54 -5.31 1.36
C ALA A 40 -8.06 -6.54 0.61
N LEU A 41 -7.17 -7.21 -0.12
CA LEU A 41 -7.54 -8.43 -0.83
C LEU A 41 -7.95 -9.54 0.12
N LYS A 42 -7.19 -9.71 1.20
CA LYS A 42 -7.49 -10.77 2.16
C LYS A 42 -8.79 -10.53 2.90
N CYS A 43 -9.09 -9.27 3.22
CA CYS A 43 -10.30 -8.95 4.00
C CYS A 43 -11.54 -8.90 3.14
N SER A 44 -11.41 -8.95 1.82
CA SER A 44 -12.54 -8.92 0.93
C SER A 44 -13.12 -10.32 0.77
N SER A 45 -14.44 -10.42 0.84
CA SER A 45 -15.13 -11.69 0.59
C SER A 45 -15.42 -11.91 -0.87
N GLU A 46 -15.16 -10.92 -1.71
CA GLU A 46 -15.44 -10.97 -3.13
C GLU A 46 -14.18 -10.61 -3.90
N ARG A 47 -14.22 -10.89 -5.20
CA ARG A 47 -13.16 -10.45 -6.08
C ARG A 47 -13.04 -8.94 -6.05
N MET A 48 -11.81 -8.46 -6.08
CA MET A 48 -11.54 -7.04 -6.10
C MET A 48 -10.96 -6.65 -7.44
N THR A 49 -11.52 -5.61 -8.01
CA THR A 49 -10.93 -4.98 -9.19
C THR A 49 -9.90 -3.96 -8.77
N ALA A 50 -9.04 -3.56 -9.70
CA ALA A 50 -8.08 -2.50 -9.42
C ALA A 50 -8.79 -1.20 -9.03
N THR A 51 -9.94 -0.94 -9.64
CA THR A 51 -10.73 0.24 -9.30
C THR A 51 -11.22 0.21 -7.86
N ASN A 52 -11.73 -0.93 -7.41
CA ASN A 52 -12.20 -1.08 -6.03
C ASN A 52 -11.06 -0.96 -5.05
N LEU A 53 -9.92 -1.58 -5.35
CA LEU A 53 -8.75 -1.47 -4.50
C LEU A 53 -8.25 -0.04 -4.41
N SER A 54 -8.27 0.68 -5.52
CA SER A 54 -7.89 2.07 -5.55
C SER A 54 -8.74 2.90 -4.59
N LYS A 55 -10.04 2.64 -4.57
CA LYS A 55 -10.94 3.35 -3.66
C LYS A 55 -10.69 3.02 -2.20
N GLN A 56 -10.40 1.76 -1.90
CA GLN A 56 -10.20 1.33 -0.52
C GLN A 56 -8.86 1.79 0.05
N THR A 57 -7.85 1.89 -0.78
CA THR A 57 -6.50 2.22 -0.32
C THR A 57 -6.13 3.67 -0.54
N ASP A 58 -7.00 4.46 -1.17
CA ASP A 58 -6.74 5.86 -1.51
C ASP A 58 -5.53 6.05 -2.41
N LEU A 59 -5.17 5.01 -3.13
CA LEU A 59 -4.11 5.11 -4.14
C LEU A 59 -4.74 5.41 -5.50
N SER A 60 -3.97 6.03 -6.39
CA SER A 60 -4.47 6.27 -7.74
C SER A 60 -4.67 4.96 -8.47
N PRO A 61 -5.59 4.90 -9.44
CA PRO A 61 -5.78 3.68 -10.21
C PRO A 61 -4.52 3.19 -10.92
N SER A 62 -3.72 4.09 -11.49
CA SER A 62 -2.50 3.68 -12.16
C SER A 62 -1.47 3.14 -11.18
N HIS A 63 -1.37 3.74 -10.00
CA HIS A 63 -0.46 3.26 -8.96
C HIS A 63 -0.90 1.89 -8.47
N THR A 64 -2.20 1.72 -8.26
CA THR A 64 -2.76 0.44 -7.83
C THR A 64 -2.46 -0.65 -8.85
N SER A 65 -2.67 -0.38 -10.13
CA SER A 65 -2.40 -1.35 -11.19
C SER A 65 -0.94 -1.73 -11.25
N LYS A 66 -0.05 -0.76 -11.07
CA LYS A 66 1.38 -1.03 -11.05
C LYS A 66 1.74 -1.95 -9.89
N MET A 67 1.19 -1.69 -8.71
CA MET A 67 1.47 -2.50 -7.54
C MET A 67 0.92 -3.92 -7.66
N LEU A 68 -0.27 -4.05 -8.24
CA LEU A 68 -0.83 -5.38 -8.48
C LEU A 68 0.09 -6.19 -9.39
N ARG A 69 0.64 -5.56 -10.42
CA ARG A 69 1.58 -6.25 -11.31
C ARG A 69 2.82 -6.69 -10.56
N ILE A 70 3.36 -5.81 -9.71
CA ILE A 70 4.54 -6.14 -8.92
C ILE A 70 4.26 -7.30 -7.98
N LEU A 71 3.12 -7.28 -7.30
CA LEU A 71 2.74 -8.35 -6.39
C LEU A 71 2.54 -9.67 -7.13
N GLU A 72 1.99 -9.61 -8.31
CA GLU A 72 1.82 -10.79 -9.14
C GLU A 72 3.18 -11.35 -9.55
N GLU A 73 4.11 -10.49 -9.94
CA GLU A 73 5.46 -10.91 -10.31
C GLU A 73 6.20 -11.53 -9.12
N LYS A 74 5.91 -11.07 -7.91
CA LYS A 74 6.50 -11.64 -6.70
C LYS A 74 5.83 -12.95 -6.29
N GLY A 75 4.77 -13.34 -6.98
CA GLY A 75 4.06 -14.57 -6.66
C GLY A 75 3.15 -14.47 -5.46
N LEU A 76 2.83 -13.26 -5.02
CA LEU A 76 2.01 -13.07 -3.82
C LEU A 76 0.52 -13.00 -4.12
N ILE A 77 0.15 -12.72 -5.35
CA ILE A 77 -1.24 -12.72 -5.78
C ILE A 77 -1.37 -13.38 -7.13
N VAL A 78 -2.59 -13.78 -7.45
CA VAL A 78 -2.95 -14.33 -8.75
C VAL A 78 -4.05 -13.46 -9.33
N ARG A 79 -3.85 -13.04 -10.58
CA ARG A 79 -4.88 -12.27 -11.29
C ARG A 79 -5.67 -13.20 -12.17
N THR A 80 -6.98 -13.06 -12.14
CA THR A 80 -7.88 -13.93 -12.86
C THR A 80 -8.20 -13.32 -14.21
N LEU A 81 -8.07 -14.11 -15.26
CA LEU A 81 -8.49 -13.66 -16.57
C LEU A 81 -9.99 -13.49 -16.59
N GLY A 82 -10.45 -12.49 -17.34
CA GLY A 82 -11.87 -12.21 -17.45
C GLY A 82 -12.42 -11.34 -16.36
N SER A 83 -11.61 -10.89 -15.41
CA SER A 83 -12.10 -9.92 -14.46
C SER A 83 -12.25 -8.57 -15.14
N GLU A 84 -13.08 -7.75 -14.55
CA GLU A 84 -13.56 -6.52 -15.13
C GLU A 84 -12.63 -5.35 -14.98
N ASP A 85 -11.42 -5.49 -15.04
CA ASP A 85 -10.52 -4.35 -14.87
C ASP A 85 -9.88 -3.90 -16.12
#